data_5aeafe8a3f2047be4e00636fafe8ba4e
#
_entry.id   5aeafe8a3f2047be4e00636fafe8ba4e
#
_cell.length_a   1.000
_cell.length_b   1.000
_cell.length_c   1.000
_cell.angle_alpha   90.00
_cell.angle_beta   90.00
_cell.angle_gamma   90.00
#
_symmetry.space_group_name_H-M   'P 1'
#
loop_
_entity.id
_entity.type
_entity.pdbx_description
1 polymer ?
#
loop_
_entity_poly.entity_id
_entity_poly.type
_entity_poly.pdbx_seq_one_letter_code
_entity_poly.pdbx_strand_id
1 'polypeptide(L)' 'MTHCPECEAEITVRDLLIGEITYCPDCNAELEVLRLEPPVVALAPQIEEDWGE' A
#
# COMPACT_ATOMS: atom_id res chain seq x y z
N MET A 1 0.63 7.34 11.13
CA MET A 1 1.64 7.08 10.23
C MET A 1 1.95 5.62 10.17
N THR A 2 2.31 5.12 9.05
CA THR A 2 2.63 3.72 8.91
C THR A 2 3.93 3.64 8.15
N HIS A 3 4.45 2.44 7.93
CA HIS A 3 5.69 2.26 7.23
C HIS A 3 5.53 1.30 6.07
N CYS A 4 6.30 1.52 5.06
CA CYS A 4 6.28 0.66 3.89
C CYS A 4 6.83 -0.71 4.26
N PRO A 5 6.17 -1.78 3.88
CA PRO A 5 6.66 -3.11 4.21
C PRO A 5 7.88 -3.52 3.39
N GLU A 6 8.20 -2.74 2.36
CA GLU A 6 9.36 -3.06 1.56
C GLU A 6 10.60 -2.31 2.02
N CYS A 7 10.54 -1.03 2.08
CA CYS A 7 11.70 -0.23 2.45
C CYS A 7 11.56 0.42 3.81
N GLU A 8 10.43 0.25 4.44
CA GLU A 8 10.19 0.81 5.75
C GLU A 8 10.20 2.34 5.78
N ALA A 9 9.91 2.98 4.70
CA ALA A 9 9.85 4.41 4.69
C ALA A 9 8.55 4.85 5.36
N GLU A 10 8.58 6.00 5.99
CA GLU A 10 7.42 6.52 6.63
C GLU A 10 6.38 6.89 5.64
N ILE A 11 5.16 6.49 5.80
CA ILE A 11 4.08 6.79 4.89
C ILE A 11 2.92 7.40 5.65
N THR A 12 2.35 8.46 5.11
CA THR A 12 1.21 9.09 5.73
C THR A 12 -0.02 8.76 4.92
N VAL A 13 -1.01 8.15 5.53
CA VAL A 13 -2.21 7.81 4.83
C VAL A 13 -3.32 8.77 5.15
N ARG A 14 -3.13 10.03 4.82
CA ARG A 14 -4.11 11.01 5.06
C ARG A 14 -5.01 11.05 3.90
N ASP A 15 -6.24 11.36 3.99
CA ASP A 15 -7.17 11.50 2.87
C ASP A 15 -7.28 10.24 2.04
N LEU A 16 -6.92 9.10 2.55
CA LEU A 16 -7.10 7.86 1.84
C LEU A 16 -8.23 7.08 2.46
N LEU A 17 -8.77 6.14 1.72
CA LEU A 17 -9.85 5.31 2.24
C LEU A 17 -9.38 3.88 2.33
N ILE A 18 -10.05 3.10 3.16
CA ILE A 18 -9.71 1.69 3.27
C ILE A 18 -9.92 1.04 1.93
N GLY A 19 -8.94 0.29 1.48
CA GLY A 19 -8.99 -0.34 0.19
C GLY A 19 -8.37 0.49 -0.92
N GLU A 20 -7.94 1.71 -0.62
CA GLU A 20 -7.37 2.55 -1.63
C GLU A 20 -5.92 2.20 -1.87
N ILE A 21 -5.42 2.36 -3.06
CA ILE A 21 -4.05 2.04 -3.37
C ILE A 21 -3.21 3.30 -3.37
N THR A 22 -2.08 3.23 -2.71
CA THR A 22 -1.18 4.35 -2.71
C THR A 22 0.20 3.83 -3.07
N TYR A 23 1.15 4.71 -3.29
CA TYR A 23 2.48 4.29 -3.66
C TYR A 23 3.50 4.82 -2.68
N CYS A 24 4.49 4.03 -2.39
CA CYS A 24 5.55 4.45 -1.50
C CYS A 24 6.40 5.49 -2.20
N PRO A 25 6.68 6.61 -1.56
CA PRO A 25 7.49 7.63 -2.21
C PRO A 25 8.96 7.25 -2.28
N ASP A 26 9.35 6.21 -1.60
CA ASP A 26 10.73 5.84 -1.61
C ASP A 26 10.99 4.70 -2.57
N CYS A 27 10.33 3.58 -2.45
CA CYS A 27 10.55 2.46 -3.35
C CYS A 27 9.46 2.32 -4.41
N ASN A 28 8.48 3.18 -4.35
CA ASN A 28 7.42 3.19 -5.34
C ASN A 28 6.62 1.89 -5.37
N ALA A 29 6.52 1.19 -4.29
CA ALA A 29 5.75 -0.03 -4.25
C ALA A 29 4.27 0.29 -4.12
N GLU A 30 3.44 -0.54 -4.71
CA GLU A 30 2.02 -0.34 -4.60
C GLU A 30 1.56 -0.84 -3.25
N LEU A 31 0.86 -0.03 -2.51
CA LEU A 31 0.40 -0.38 -1.18
C LEU A 31 -1.10 -0.22 -1.08
N GLU A 32 -1.72 -1.09 -0.34
CA GLU A 32 -3.15 -1.02 -0.17
C GLU A 32 -3.44 -0.62 1.26
N VAL A 33 -4.34 0.32 1.46
CA VAL A 33 -4.68 0.78 2.78
C VAL A 33 -5.64 -0.21 3.42
N LEU A 34 -5.22 -0.83 4.51
CA LEU A 34 -6.04 -1.80 5.19
C LEU A 34 -6.81 -1.17 6.32
N ARG A 35 -6.23 -0.19 6.97
CA ARG A 35 -6.89 0.49 8.05
C ARG A 35 -6.45 1.91 8.09
N LEU A 36 -7.26 2.77 8.66
CA LEU A 36 -6.89 4.15 8.78
C LEU A 36 -6.54 4.51 10.22
N GLU A 37 -7.08 3.76 11.15
CA GLU A 37 -6.82 4.09 12.52
C GLU A 37 -6.75 2.85 13.36
N PRO A 38 -5.60 2.32 13.65
CA PRO A 38 -4.31 2.93 13.25
C PRO A 38 -4.05 2.68 11.78
N PRO A 39 -3.25 3.51 11.17
CA PRO A 39 -2.98 3.37 9.75
C PRO A 39 -2.15 2.13 9.46
N VAL A 40 -2.65 1.29 8.60
CA VAL A 40 -1.96 0.07 8.25
C VAL A 40 -2.04 -0.11 6.75
N VAL A 41 -0.92 -0.37 6.12
CA VAL A 41 -0.89 -0.63 4.69
C VAL A 41 -0.12 -1.92 4.44
N ALA A 42 -0.36 -2.55 3.33
CA ALA A 42 0.34 -3.77 2.97
C ALA A 42 0.59 -3.73 1.48
N LEU A 43 1.45 -4.61 0.99
CA LEU A 43 1.72 -4.65 -0.44
C LEU A 43 0.44 -5.02 -1.15
N ALA A 44 0.09 -4.24 -2.13
CA ALA A 44 -1.13 -4.51 -2.88
C ALA A 44 -0.95 -5.77 -3.69
N PRO A 45 -1.97 -6.54 -3.87
CA PRO A 45 -1.86 -7.76 -4.65
C PRO A 45 -1.59 -7.43 -6.09
N GLN A 46 -0.63 -8.11 -6.69
CA GLN A 46 -0.32 -7.85 -8.04
C GLN A 46 -1.14 -8.73 -8.87
N ILE A 47 -1.92 -8.24 -9.75
CA ILE A 47 -2.69 -9.02 -10.65
C ILE A 47 -1.86 -9.41 -11.74
N GLU A 48 -1.53 -10.66 -11.88
CA GLU A 48 -0.77 -11.09 -12.95
C GLU A 48 -1.62 -11.24 -14.05
N GLU A 49 -1.38 -10.77 -15.08
CA GLU A 49 -2.16 -10.93 -16.21
C GLU A 49 -2.01 -12.19 -16.77
N ASP A 50 -1.52 -13.14 -16.20
CA ASP A 50 -1.38 -14.38 -16.72
C ASP A 50 -2.68 -15.02 -16.75
N TRP A 51 -3.40 -14.98 -17.69
CA TRP A 51 -4.59 -15.53 -17.81
C TRP A 51 -4.57 -16.88 -18.03
N GLY A 52 -3.63 -17.49 -18.14
CA GLY A 52 -3.52 -18.83 -18.25
C GLY A 52 -4.76 -19.50 -18.50
N GLU A 53 -5.43 -19.30 -18.41
CA GLU A 53 -6.41 -19.96 -18.50
C GLU A 53 -7.05 -19.81 -19.04
#